data_deddd88b7088854a9ab0b9299d476911
#
_entry.id   deddd88b7088854a9ab0b9299d476911
#
_cell.length_a   1.000
_cell.length_b   1.000
_cell.length_c   1.000
_cell.angle_alpha   90.00
_cell.angle_beta   90.00
_cell.angle_gamma   90.00
#
_symmetry.space_group_name_H-M   'P 1'
#
loop_
_entity.id
_entity.type
_entity.pdbx_description
1 polymer ?
#
loop_
_entity_poly.entity_id
_entity_poly.type
_entity_poly.pdbx_seq_one_letter_code
_entity_poly.pdbx_strand_id
1 'polypeptide(L)'
;MAKLVEELTDLQVRRQKHALNAAGKPCVAMHAVGGVQGLYIKCSPPNGSNATGAKSWILRATIGGKRRELGLGSYPTVTLKQARELARDKKTSIASGIDPLAEARAKKSALLAQRAKEITFRDLAEEFVLIKTKEWKTAKQVGRLRQYLKDYAYPAIGELFVRDIRREHLIQMLKPIWEDKNPTATRLINYVEKIIQKGIVDGHRDGFENPALWKGNLELSFPKAGKIHKVKHQRAVDWRLMPQFMNQLQQLDDPIGSRPDVQCLSFMIATIARPSEARMVNWQDVDLESRVWTIRADSFKSHYDWQIPLTSQAISLLKAIPHRSGRIFRTLNGREIPDNYLSSLPDALGFDGVAHGFRTSFRTWGQEQQRFSEEALELCLKHVDTDATRAAYARSQL
;
A
#
# COMPACT_ATOMS: atom_id res chain seq x y z
N MET A 1 25.84 60.19 -22.84
CA MET A 1 26.65 59.20 -23.60
C MET A 1 27.19 58.17 -22.65
N ALA A 2 27.03 56.90 -22.94
CA ALA A 2 27.55 55.80 -22.11
C ALA A 2 29.10 55.80 -22.26
N LYS A 3 29.81 55.88 -21.14
CA LYS A 3 31.27 55.86 -21.13
C LYS A 3 31.75 54.55 -21.74
N LEU A 4 32.48 54.62 -22.88
CA LEU A 4 33.11 53.45 -23.48
C LEU A 4 34.16 52.93 -22.48
N VAL A 5 33.97 51.73 -22.01
CA VAL A 5 34.91 51.01 -21.15
C VAL A 5 35.95 50.34 -22.06
N GLU A 6 37.25 50.65 -21.81
CA GLU A 6 38.35 50.01 -22.52
C GLU A 6 38.27 48.45 -22.40
N GLU A 7 38.57 47.79 -23.51
CA GLU A 7 38.55 46.31 -23.55
C GLU A 7 39.76 45.76 -22.80
N LEU A 8 39.47 44.98 -21.72
CA LEU A 8 40.54 44.30 -21.00
C LEU A 8 41.06 43.10 -21.80
N THR A 9 42.35 42.87 -21.70
CA THR A 9 43.00 41.62 -22.15
C THR A 9 42.87 40.53 -21.10
N ASP A 10 43.09 39.26 -21.47
CA ASP A 10 43.01 38.13 -20.52
C ASP A 10 44.04 38.30 -19.37
N LEU A 11 45.24 38.85 -19.66
CA LEU A 11 46.24 39.14 -18.66
C LEU A 11 45.75 40.17 -17.64
N GLN A 12 45.05 41.21 -18.09
CA GLN A 12 44.46 42.24 -17.22
C GLN A 12 43.32 41.66 -16.37
N VAL A 13 42.46 40.79 -16.93
CA VAL A 13 41.41 40.05 -16.19
C VAL A 13 42.03 39.15 -15.13
N ARG A 14 43.11 38.44 -15.44
CA ARG A 14 43.85 37.61 -14.50
C ARG A 14 44.40 38.38 -13.30
N ARG A 15 44.80 39.65 -13.51
CA ARG A 15 45.35 40.55 -12.47
C ARG A 15 44.26 41.19 -11.59
N GLN A 16 42.99 41.22 -11.99
CA GLN A 16 41.94 41.81 -11.17
C GLN A 16 41.80 41.09 -9.82
N LYS A 17 41.56 41.85 -8.77
CA LYS A 17 41.45 41.36 -7.39
C LYS A 17 40.18 41.90 -6.73
N HIS A 18 39.80 41.35 -5.62
CA HIS A 18 38.80 41.89 -4.71
C HIS A 18 39.26 43.29 -4.16
N ALA A 19 38.32 44.08 -3.71
CA ALA A 19 38.61 45.36 -3.09
C ALA A 19 38.76 45.24 -1.56
N LEU A 20 39.23 46.29 -0.94
CA LEU A 20 39.17 46.51 0.50
C LEU A 20 38.11 47.60 0.78
N ASN A 21 37.29 47.43 1.79
CA ASN A 21 36.33 48.43 2.24
C ASN A 21 37.02 49.50 3.07
N ALA A 22 36.31 50.56 3.47
CA ALA A 22 36.88 51.69 4.26
C ALA A 22 37.50 51.22 5.61
N ALA A 23 37.14 50.07 6.12
CA ALA A 23 37.70 49.47 7.34
C ALA A 23 38.83 48.46 7.06
N GLY A 24 39.40 48.44 5.84
CA GLY A 24 40.48 47.55 5.42
C GLY A 24 40.07 46.07 5.26
N LYS A 25 38.78 45.72 5.36
CA LYS A 25 38.31 44.35 5.20
C LYS A 25 38.10 44.01 3.73
N PRO A 26 38.51 42.79 3.29
CA PRO A 26 38.29 42.33 1.92
C PRO A 26 36.81 42.32 1.55
N CYS A 27 36.45 42.92 0.42
CA CYS A 27 35.10 42.99 -0.10
C CYS A 27 35.04 42.65 -1.59
N VAL A 28 33.87 42.33 -2.09
CA VAL A 28 33.64 42.01 -3.49
C VAL A 28 33.91 43.22 -4.37
N ALA A 29 34.70 43.06 -5.42
CA ALA A 29 34.90 44.05 -6.47
C ALA A 29 34.29 43.61 -7.79
N MET A 30 33.78 44.57 -8.56
CA MET A 30 33.25 44.34 -9.91
C MET A 30 33.98 45.25 -10.87
N HIS A 31 34.73 44.67 -11.80
CA HIS A 31 35.50 45.39 -12.80
C HIS A 31 34.84 45.25 -14.16
N ALA A 32 34.54 46.36 -14.82
CA ALA A 32 33.99 46.35 -16.17
C ALA A 32 35.06 45.85 -17.14
N VAL A 33 34.66 44.98 -18.06
CA VAL A 33 35.61 44.22 -18.92
C VAL A 33 35.75 44.81 -20.32
N GLY A 34 34.76 45.58 -20.76
CA GLY A 34 34.72 46.11 -22.13
C GLY A 34 34.35 45.05 -23.19
N GLY A 35 34.19 45.50 -24.44
CA GLY A 35 33.78 44.67 -25.57
C GLY A 35 32.31 44.27 -25.62
N VAL A 36 31.64 44.20 -24.44
CA VAL A 36 30.18 44.04 -24.30
C VAL A 36 29.73 44.95 -23.15
N GLN A 37 28.82 45.86 -23.44
CA GLN A 37 28.25 46.75 -22.43
C GLN A 37 27.55 45.97 -21.31
N GLY A 38 27.92 46.21 -20.05
CA GLY A 38 27.37 45.57 -18.88
C GLY A 38 28.06 44.25 -18.50
N LEU A 39 29.14 43.87 -19.19
CA LEU A 39 29.95 42.70 -18.80
C LEU A 39 30.97 43.10 -17.73
N TYR A 40 31.00 42.38 -16.63
CA TYR A 40 31.88 42.54 -15.50
C TYR A 40 32.55 41.22 -15.11
N ILE A 41 33.79 41.36 -14.57
CA ILE A 41 34.37 40.28 -13.76
C ILE A 41 34.19 40.62 -12.29
N LYS A 42 33.53 39.77 -11.56
CA LYS A 42 33.29 39.87 -10.12
C LYS A 42 34.40 39.12 -9.41
N CYS A 43 35.16 39.80 -8.58
CA CYS A 43 36.24 39.23 -7.76
C CYS A 43 35.78 39.19 -6.31
N SER A 44 35.58 37.99 -5.80
CA SER A 44 35.23 37.75 -4.40
C SER A 44 36.50 37.57 -3.56
N PRO A 45 36.51 38.02 -2.30
CA PRO A 45 37.65 37.79 -1.42
C PRO A 45 37.82 36.31 -1.06
N PRO A 46 38.99 35.91 -0.56
CA PRO A 46 39.20 34.58 0.01
C PRO A 46 38.18 34.27 1.11
N ASN A 47 37.78 33.01 1.19
CA ASN A 47 36.95 32.50 2.28
C ASN A 47 37.49 31.11 2.69
N GLY A 48 36.92 30.52 3.76
CA GLY A 48 37.40 29.24 4.32
C GLY A 48 37.47 28.07 3.32
N SER A 49 36.73 28.12 2.23
CA SER A 49 36.73 27.09 1.17
C SER A 49 37.58 27.48 -0.05
N ASN A 50 38.04 28.75 -0.16
CA ASN A 50 38.84 29.19 -1.30
C ASN A 50 39.84 30.27 -0.85
N ALA A 51 41.10 29.88 -0.64
CA ALA A 51 42.18 30.70 -0.14
C ALA A 51 42.61 31.80 -1.11
N THR A 52 42.31 31.69 -2.41
CA THR A 52 42.73 32.69 -3.45
C THR A 52 41.60 33.62 -3.86
N GLY A 53 40.40 33.44 -3.34
CA GLY A 53 39.18 34.11 -3.77
C GLY A 53 38.63 33.56 -5.10
N ALA A 54 37.42 33.93 -5.45
CA ALA A 54 36.76 33.45 -6.65
C ALA A 54 36.51 34.59 -7.65
N LYS A 55 36.62 34.29 -8.94
CA LYS A 55 36.27 35.20 -10.03
C LYS A 55 35.12 34.63 -10.85
N SER A 56 34.11 35.45 -11.14
CA SER A 56 32.94 35.03 -11.94
C SER A 56 32.52 36.16 -12.91
N TRP A 57 32.03 35.74 -14.06
CA TRP A 57 31.51 36.63 -15.07
C TRP A 57 30.06 37.00 -14.77
N ILE A 58 29.78 38.31 -14.80
CA ILE A 58 28.45 38.86 -14.54
C ILE A 58 28.08 39.82 -15.69
N LEU A 59 26.91 39.61 -16.25
CA LEU A 59 26.29 40.56 -17.16
C LEU A 59 25.20 41.33 -16.41
N ARG A 60 25.36 42.65 -16.32
CA ARG A 60 24.33 43.59 -15.86
C ARG A 60 23.47 44.01 -17.03
N ALA A 61 22.19 43.69 -17.01
CA ALA A 61 21.24 44.06 -18.05
C ALA A 61 19.91 44.53 -17.43
N THR A 62 19.16 45.33 -18.18
CA THR A 62 17.80 45.69 -17.80
C THR A 62 16.84 44.70 -18.41
N ILE A 63 16.04 44.02 -17.57
CA ILE A 63 15.07 43.01 -17.96
C ILE A 63 13.74 43.41 -17.34
N GLY A 64 12.70 43.59 -18.17
CA GLY A 64 11.38 44.01 -17.68
C GLY A 64 11.43 45.35 -16.90
N GLY A 65 12.24 46.32 -17.35
CA GLY A 65 12.43 47.63 -16.71
C GLY A 65 13.28 47.60 -15.43
N LYS A 66 13.75 46.45 -14.96
CA LYS A 66 14.58 46.33 -13.74
C LYS A 66 15.99 45.88 -14.06
N ARG A 67 16.97 46.52 -13.41
CA ARG A 67 18.38 46.14 -13.56
C ARG A 67 18.66 44.83 -12.83
N ARG A 68 19.18 43.84 -13.56
CA ARG A 68 19.46 42.49 -13.08
C ARG A 68 20.90 42.09 -13.36
N GLU A 69 21.43 41.18 -12.53
CA GLU A 69 22.73 40.54 -12.73
C GLU A 69 22.56 39.10 -13.20
N LEU A 70 23.17 38.78 -14.33
CA LEU A 70 23.17 37.42 -14.91
C LEU A 70 24.57 36.84 -14.74
N GLY A 71 24.69 35.70 -14.05
CA GLY A 71 25.95 34.96 -13.99
C GLY A 71 26.21 34.23 -15.33
N LEU A 72 27.43 34.38 -15.84
CA LEU A 72 27.86 33.76 -17.10
C LEU A 72 28.87 32.62 -16.89
N GLY A 73 29.25 32.33 -15.64
CA GLY A 73 30.22 31.30 -15.29
C GLY A 73 31.43 31.79 -14.51
N SER A 74 32.29 30.88 -14.08
CA SER A 74 33.49 31.14 -13.33
C SER A 74 34.71 31.27 -14.23
N TYR A 75 35.63 32.20 -13.91
CA TYR A 75 36.95 32.26 -14.50
C TYR A 75 37.92 31.38 -13.71
N PRO A 76 38.81 30.60 -14.35
CA PRO A 76 39.12 30.59 -15.79
C PRO A 76 38.30 29.55 -16.59
N THR A 77 37.38 28.80 -15.99
CA THR A 77 36.56 27.77 -16.69
C THR A 77 35.84 28.36 -17.91
N VAL A 78 35.29 29.58 -17.78
CA VAL A 78 34.80 30.38 -18.90
C VAL A 78 35.88 31.44 -19.20
N THR A 79 36.45 31.38 -20.38
CA THR A 79 37.46 32.32 -20.84
C THR A 79 36.86 33.70 -21.15
N LEU A 80 37.69 34.75 -21.24
CA LEU A 80 37.24 36.10 -21.60
C LEU A 80 36.48 36.11 -22.94
N LYS A 81 36.97 35.37 -23.96
CA LYS A 81 36.32 35.27 -25.26
C LYS A 81 34.92 34.70 -25.11
N GLN A 82 34.80 33.53 -24.43
CA GLN A 82 33.53 32.88 -24.19
C GLN A 82 32.55 33.75 -23.36
N ALA A 83 33.08 34.48 -22.35
CA ALA A 83 32.25 35.39 -21.55
C ALA A 83 31.63 36.50 -22.40
N ARG A 84 32.39 37.06 -23.35
CA ARG A 84 31.90 38.08 -24.30
C ARG A 84 30.84 37.49 -25.25
N GLU A 85 31.05 36.28 -25.77
CA GLU A 85 30.07 35.57 -26.60
C GLU A 85 28.78 35.33 -25.84
N LEU A 86 28.84 34.70 -24.65
CA LEU A 86 27.69 34.47 -23.78
C LEU A 86 26.95 35.76 -23.42
N ALA A 87 27.69 36.84 -23.19
CA ALA A 87 27.08 38.12 -22.89
C ALA A 87 26.33 38.72 -24.09
N ARG A 88 26.85 38.58 -25.31
CA ARG A 88 26.16 38.99 -26.54
C ARG A 88 24.89 38.16 -26.76
N ASP A 89 24.97 36.85 -26.64
CA ASP A 89 23.82 35.93 -26.80
C ASP A 89 22.72 36.28 -25.81
N LYS A 90 23.07 36.49 -24.54
CA LYS A 90 22.08 36.88 -23.53
C LYS A 90 21.46 38.24 -23.81
N LYS A 91 22.22 39.20 -24.32
CA LYS A 91 21.69 40.52 -24.72
C LYS A 91 20.76 40.41 -25.92
N THR A 92 21.08 39.58 -26.90
CA THR A 92 20.21 39.31 -28.06
C THR A 92 18.90 38.68 -27.59
N SER A 93 18.96 37.69 -26.70
CA SER A 93 17.74 37.06 -26.10
C SER A 93 16.90 38.10 -25.37
N ILE A 94 17.51 38.99 -24.58
CA ILE A 94 16.78 40.04 -23.86
C ILE A 94 16.14 41.03 -24.86
N ALA A 95 16.86 41.42 -25.93
CA ALA A 95 16.35 42.31 -26.95
C ALA A 95 15.17 41.72 -27.73
N SER A 96 15.12 40.39 -27.89
CA SER A 96 13.99 39.68 -28.47
C SER A 96 12.84 39.39 -27.48
N GLY A 97 12.88 39.99 -26.28
CA GLY A 97 11.82 39.90 -25.29
C GLY A 97 11.87 38.64 -24.38
N ILE A 98 12.92 37.81 -24.47
CA ILE A 98 13.10 36.63 -23.64
C ILE A 98 13.79 37.03 -22.33
N ASP A 99 13.18 36.66 -21.18
CA ASP A 99 13.84 36.83 -19.87
C ASP A 99 14.66 35.55 -19.55
N PRO A 100 16.03 35.64 -19.60
CA PRO A 100 16.87 34.46 -19.34
C PRO A 100 16.79 33.94 -17.91
N LEU A 101 16.37 34.76 -16.93
CA LEU A 101 16.17 34.31 -15.55
C LEU A 101 14.86 33.53 -15.40
N ALA A 102 13.81 33.99 -16.08
CA ALA A 102 12.54 33.25 -16.11
C ALA A 102 12.73 31.91 -16.79
N GLU A 103 13.45 31.84 -17.91
CA GLU A 103 13.77 30.61 -18.62
C GLU A 103 14.59 29.63 -17.75
N ALA A 104 15.62 30.11 -17.08
CA ALA A 104 16.45 29.31 -16.18
C ALA A 104 15.65 28.79 -14.98
N ARG A 105 14.74 29.62 -14.42
CA ARG A 105 13.82 29.17 -13.36
C ARG A 105 12.83 28.10 -13.85
N ALA A 106 12.26 28.31 -15.03
CA ALA A 106 11.34 27.34 -15.64
C ALA A 106 12.03 25.99 -15.88
N LYS A 107 13.25 26.01 -16.45
CA LYS A 107 14.05 24.78 -16.64
C LYS A 107 14.36 24.07 -15.33
N LYS A 108 14.78 24.82 -14.30
CA LYS A 108 15.04 24.26 -12.96
C LYS A 108 13.77 23.68 -12.34
N SER A 109 12.64 24.39 -12.44
CA SER A 109 11.35 23.92 -11.94
C SER A 109 10.89 22.65 -12.67
N ALA A 110 11.03 22.63 -14.01
CA ALA A 110 10.70 21.45 -14.80
C ALA A 110 11.56 20.23 -14.43
N LEU A 111 12.87 20.43 -14.22
CA LEU A 111 13.77 19.35 -13.78
C LEU A 111 13.41 18.83 -12.38
N LEU A 112 13.06 19.73 -11.45
CA LEU A 112 12.61 19.32 -10.11
C LEU A 112 11.28 18.59 -10.17
N ALA A 113 10.33 19.07 -10.99
CA ALA A 113 9.06 18.39 -11.21
C ALA A 113 9.25 17.01 -11.86
N GLN A 114 10.19 16.89 -12.80
CA GLN A 114 10.51 15.60 -13.41
C GLN A 114 11.11 14.62 -12.39
N ARG A 115 12.04 15.07 -11.55
CA ARG A 115 12.63 14.25 -10.48
C ARG A 115 11.58 13.83 -9.43
N ALA A 116 10.65 14.70 -9.10
CA ALA A 116 9.54 14.36 -8.18
C ALA A 116 8.63 13.25 -8.72
N LYS A 117 8.61 13.03 -10.04
CA LYS A 117 7.90 11.91 -10.69
C LYS A 117 8.69 10.60 -10.73
N GLU A 118 9.97 10.62 -10.35
CA GLU A 118 10.87 9.46 -10.38
C GLU A 118 10.73 8.63 -9.10
N ILE A 119 9.54 8.07 -8.88
CA ILE A 119 9.30 7.08 -7.84
C ILE A 119 9.21 5.69 -8.47
N THR A 120 9.89 4.71 -7.87
CA THR A 120 9.78 3.32 -8.31
C THR A 120 8.45 2.71 -7.86
N PHE A 121 8.03 1.64 -8.54
CA PHE A 121 6.85 0.90 -8.10
C PHE A 121 7.04 0.35 -6.68
N ARG A 122 8.23 -0.10 -6.33
CA ARG A 122 8.55 -0.60 -4.99
C ARG A 122 8.32 0.45 -3.92
N ASP A 123 8.88 1.66 -4.11
CA ASP A 123 8.76 2.74 -3.13
C ASP A 123 7.30 3.14 -2.93
N LEU A 124 6.57 3.32 -4.03
CA LEU A 124 5.13 3.64 -3.97
C LEU A 124 4.29 2.52 -3.33
N ALA A 125 4.65 1.26 -3.59
CA ALA A 125 3.99 0.11 -2.99
C ALA A 125 4.22 0.04 -1.47
N GLU A 126 5.42 0.35 -0.99
CA GLU A 126 5.70 0.41 0.45
C GLU A 126 4.93 1.55 1.12
N GLU A 127 4.80 2.72 0.49
CA GLU A 127 3.91 3.78 0.98
C GLU A 127 2.46 3.30 1.08
N PHE A 128 1.96 2.62 0.05
CA PHE A 128 0.62 2.05 0.05
C PHE A 128 0.43 1.01 1.17
N VAL A 129 1.43 0.14 1.39
CA VAL A 129 1.42 -0.84 2.48
C VAL A 129 1.37 -0.16 3.85
N LEU A 130 2.09 0.95 4.05
CA LEU A 130 2.05 1.72 5.30
C LEU A 130 0.64 2.29 5.56
N ILE A 131 -0.03 2.80 4.54
CA ILE A 131 -1.43 3.26 4.65
C ILE A 131 -2.33 2.08 5.06
N LYS A 132 -2.22 0.94 4.37
CA LYS A 132 -3.04 -0.25 4.66
C LYS A 132 -2.74 -0.88 6.02
N THR A 133 -1.55 -0.70 6.55
CA THR A 133 -1.20 -1.12 7.92
C THR A 133 -2.02 -0.37 8.97
N LYS A 134 -2.35 0.90 8.71
CA LYS A 134 -3.20 1.71 9.61
C LYS A 134 -4.69 1.42 9.44
N GLU A 135 -5.12 1.03 8.24
CA GLU A 135 -6.53 0.76 7.94
C GLU A 135 -6.97 -0.66 8.33
N TRP A 136 -6.09 -1.64 8.13
CA TRP A 136 -6.47 -3.05 8.28
C TRP A 136 -6.32 -3.55 9.72
N LYS A 137 -7.37 -4.14 10.25
CA LYS A 137 -7.42 -4.66 11.62
C LYS A 137 -6.46 -5.85 11.89
N THR A 138 -6.00 -6.56 10.84
CA THR A 138 -5.19 -7.78 11.02
C THR A 138 -3.83 -7.69 10.33
N ALA A 139 -2.76 -7.93 11.08
CA ALA A 139 -1.39 -8.05 10.56
C ALA A 139 -1.26 -9.13 9.45
N LYS A 140 -2.10 -10.16 9.50
CA LYS A 140 -2.16 -11.24 8.49
C LYS A 140 -2.51 -10.72 7.09
N GLN A 141 -3.38 -9.70 6.98
CA GLN A 141 -3.74 -9.11 5.68
C GLN A 141 -2.58 -8.31 5.08
N VAL A 142 -1.91 -7.51 5.91
CA VAL A 142 -0.72 -6.74 5.51
C VAL A 142 0.42 -7.68 5.10
N GLY A 143 0.67 -8.72 5.91
CA GLY A 143 1.68 -9.74 5.60
C GLY A 143 1.42 -10.44 4.26
N ARG A 144 0.16 -10.74 3.94
CA ARG A 144 -0.21 -11.35 2.65
C ARG A 144 -0.02 -10.38 1.48
N LEU A 145 -0.35 -9.10 1.64
CA LEU A 145 -0.09 -8.09 0.62
C LEU A 145 1.41 -7.99 0.33
N ARG A 146 2.23 -7.86 1.39
CA ARG A 146 3.70 -7.82 1.25
C ARG A 146 4.25 -9.06 0.55
N GLN A 147 3.72 -10.24 0.89
CA GLN A 147 4.14 -11.49 0.25
C GLN A 147 3.81 -11.49 -1.24
N TYR A 148 2.60 -11.06 -1.64
CA TYR A 148 2.24 -10.97 -3.05
C TYR A 148 3.12 -9.99 -3.83
N LEU A 149 3.41 -8.83 -3.24
CA LEU A 149 4.30 -7.85 -3.85
C LEU A 149 5.72 -8.40 -3.99
N LYS A 150 6.26 -9.02 -2.95
CA LYS A 150 7.60 -9.59 -2.92
C LYS A 150 7.76 -10.73 -3.93
N ASP A 151 6.81 -11.65 -3.98
CA ASP A 151 6.95 -12.86 -4.79
C ASP A 151 6.69 -12.61 -6.28
N TYR A 152 5.82 -11.64 -6.61
CA TYR A 152 5.33 -11.50 -7.98
C TYR A 152 5.51 -10.10 -8.58
N ALA A 153 5.23 -9.03 -7.85
CA ALA A 153 5.28 -7.69 -8.41
C ALA A 153 6.71 -7.13 -8.45
N TYR A 154 7.45 -7.20 -7.35
CA TYR A 154 8.79 -6.62 -7.29
C TYR A 154 9.79 -7.23 -8.27
N PRO A 155 9.82 -8.55 -8.53
CA PRO A 155 10.68 -9.11 -9.54
C PRO A 155 10.40 -8.62 -10.96
N ALA A 156 9.13 -8.27 -11.25
CA ALA A 156 8.71 -7.90 -12.60
C ALA A 156 8.74 -6.38 -12.85
N ILE A 157 8.27 -5.59 -11.88
CA ILE A 157 8.05 -4.15 -12.05
C ILE A 157 8.59 -3.30 -10.90
N GLY A 158 9.22 -3.90 -9.88
CA GLY A 158 9.62 -3.21 -8.65
C GLY A 158 10.54 -2.03 -8.87
N GLU A 159 11.52 -2.18 -9.75
CA GLU A 159 12.55 -1.17 -10.05
C GLU A 159 12.13 -0.20 -11.17
N LEU A 160 10.99 -0.44 -11.82
CA LEU A 160 10.48 0.48 -12.83
C LEU A 160 9.89 1.73 -12.17
N PHE A 161 10.12 2.88 -12.78
CA PHE A 161 9.37 4.07 -12.39
C PHE A 161 7.88 3.88 -12.72
N VAL A 162 7.01 4.35 -11.84
CA VAL A 162 5.55 4.20 -12.00
C VAL A 162 5.07 4.76 -13.33
N ARG A 163 5.68 5.85 -13.81
CA ARG A 163 5.38 6.45 -15.13
C ARG A 163 5.69 5.53 -16.30
N ASP A 164 6.66 4.62 -16.17
CA ASP A 164 7.15 3.77 -17.26
C ASP A 164 6.51 2.39 -17.28
N ILE A 165 5.67 2.07 -16.28
CA ILE A 165 4.94 0.80 -16.25
C ILE A 165 3.89 0.79 -17.36
N ARG A 166 3.97 -0.23 -18.21
CA ARG A 166 3.07 -0.46 -19.33
C ARG A 166 2.29 -1.75 -19.16
N ARG A 167 1.24 -1.89 -19.94
CA ARG A 167 0.39 -3.08 -19.98
C ARG A 167 1.18 -4.38 -20.19
N GLU A 168 2.19 -4.35 -21.05
CA GLU A 168 3.03 -5.50 -21.38
C GLU A 168 3.77 -6.05 -20.16
N HIS A 169 4.30 -5.18 -19.30
CA HIS A 169 4.96 -5.56 -18.05
C HIS A 169 4.00 -6.31 -17.11
N LEU A 170 2.75 -5.86 -17.04
CA LEU A 170 1.74 -6.48 -16.18
C LEU A 170 1.26 -7.81 -16.75
N ILE A 171 1.17 -7.96 -18.07
CA ILE A 171 0.89 -9.23 -18.72
C ILE A 171 2.00 -10.23 -18.41
N GLN A 172 3.27 -9.82 -18.54
CA GLN A 172 4.42 -10.68 -18.22
C GLN A 172 4.44 -11.10 -16.75
N MET A 173 4.10 -10.20 -15.84
CA MET A 173 3.98 -10.48 -14.40
C MET A 173 2.89 -11.51 -14.09
N LEU A 174 1.73 -11.41 -14.75
CA LEU A 174 0.57 -12.27 -14.45
C LEU A 174 0.62 -13.61 -15.16
N LYS A 175 1.18 -13.68 -16.37
CA LYS A 175 1.17 -14.87 -17.23
C LYS A 175 1.62 -16.16 -16.50
N PRO A 176 2.70 -16.18 -15.70
CA PRO A 176 3.16 -17.39 -15.02
C PRO A 176 2.21 -17.93 -13.96
N ILE A 177 1.32 -17.07 -13.44
CA ILE A 177 0.45 -17.41 -12.29
C ILE A 177 -1.04 -17.37 -12.63
N TRP A 178 -1.39 -16.97 -13.85
CA TRP A 178 -2.79 -16.77 -14.21
C TRP A 178 -3.59 -18.07 -14.23
N GLU A 179 -3.02 -19.14 -14.77
CA GLU A 179 -3.71 -20.42 -14.87
C GLU A 179 -3.62 -21.23 -13.57
N ASP A 180 -2.42 -21.35 -13.00
CA ASP A 180 -2.20 -22.22 -11.84
C ASP A 180 -2.63 -21.62 -10.50
N LYS A 181 -2.50 -20.28 -10.36
CA LYS A 181 -2.76 -19.57 -9.10
C LYS A 181 -3.72 -18.38 -9.31
N ASN A 182 -4.76 -18.60 -10.09
CA ASN A 182 -5.70 -17.56 -10.50
C ASN A 182 -6.23 -16.69 -9.34
N PRO A 183 -6.67 -17.23 -8.17
CA PRO A 183 -7.10 -16.39 -7.05
C PRO A 183 -6.00 -15.46 -6.51
N THR A 184 -4.74 -15.87 -6.61
CA THR A 184 -3.58 -15.05 -6.23
C THR A 184 -3.32 -13.97 -7.27
N ALA A 185 -3.32 -14.33 -8.55
CA ALA A 185 -3.14 -13.39 -9.66
C ALA A 185 -4.21 -12.28 -9.65
N THR A 186 -5.48 -12.65 -9.43
CA THR A 186 -6.59 -11.71 -9.34
C THR A 186 -6.42 -10.73 -8.16
N ARG A 187 -6.00 -11.21 -7.01
CA ARG A 187 -5.75 -10.34 -5.85
C ARG A 187 -4.54 -9.44 -6.08
N LEU A 188 -3.48 -9.98 -6.66
CA LEU A 188 -2.27 -9.22 -6.98
C LEU A 188 -2.58 -8.06 -7.90
N ILE A 189 -3.27 -8.30 -9.03
CA ILE A 189 -3.57 -7.22 -9.98
C ILE A 189 -4.46 -6.15 -9.38
N ASN A 190 -5.43 -6.52 -8.53
CA ASN A 190 -6.25 -5.56 -7.81
C ASN A 190 -5.45 -4.66 -6.86
N TYR A 191 -4.36 -5.16 -6.26
CA TYR A 191 -3.45 -4.34 -5.46
C TYR A 191 -2.55 -3.47 -6.35
N VAL A 192 -2.00 -4.02 -7.41
CA VAL A 192 -1.15 -3.29 -8.38
C VAL A 192 -1.96 -2.15 -9.01
N GLU A 193 -3.21 -2.39 -9.39
CA GLU A 193 -4.13 -1.36 -9.90
C GLU A 193 -4.28 -0.20 -8.91
N LYS A 194 -4.53 -0.50 -7.63
CA LYS A 194 -4.68 0.54 -6.59
C LYS A 194 -3.40 1.30 -6.31
N ILE A 195 -2.24 0.62 -6.35
CA ILE A 195 -0.94 1.24 -6.15
C ILE A 195 -0.63 2.20 -7.32
N ILE A 196 -0.83 1.75 -8.56
CA ILE A 196 -0.61 2.60 -9.74
C ILE A 196 -1.61 3.75 -9.75
N GLN A 197 -2.88 3.50 -9.36
CA GLN A 197 -3.89 4.56 -9.24
C GLN A 197 -3.47 5.64 -8.23
N LYS A 198 -2.90 5.23 -7.08
CA LYS A 198 -2.28 6.18 -6.13
C LYS A 198 -1.20 7.00 -6.82
N GLY A 199 -0.30 6.36 -7.58
CA GLY A 199 0.76 7.05 -8.31
C GLY A 199 0.25 8.07 -9.35
N ILE A 200 -0.89 7.79 -9.98
CA ILE A 200 -1.55 8.74 -10.90
C ILE A 200 -2.08 9.95 -10.11
N VAL A 201 -2.79 9.70 -9.01
CA VAL A 201 -3.36 10.76 -8.17
C VAL A 201 -2.27 11.64 -7.55
N ASP A 202 -1.16 11.03 -7.12
CA ASP A 202 -0.02 11.74 -6.54
C ASP A 202 0.86 12.47 -7.59
N GLY A 203 0.53 12.34 -8.89
CA GLY A 203 1.25 13.01 -9.98
C GLY A 203 2.56 12.36 -10.40
N HIS A 204 2.82 11.11 -9.99
CA HIS A 204 4.01 10.34 -10.39
C HIS A 204 3.90 9.72 -11.79
N ARG A 205 2.71 9.76 -12.40
CA ARG A 205 2.44 9.31 -13.76
C ARG A 205 1.60 10.34 -14.49
N ASP A 206 1.99 10.68 -15.71
CA ASP A 206 1.21 11.57 -16.58
C ASP A 206 0.01 10.83 -17.18
N GLY A 207 -1.10 11.55 -17.33
CA GLY A 207 -2.36 11.00 -17.84
C GLY A 207 -3.17 10.29 -16.74
N PHE A 208 -4.41 9.94 -17.11
CA PHE A 208 -5.37 9.28 -16.21
C PHE A 208 -5.48 7.78 -16.45
N GLU A 209 -4.77 7.25 -17.44
CA GLU A 209 -4.85 5.84 -17.81
C GLU A 209 -4.02 4.97 -16.88
N ASN A 210 -4.71 4.07 -16.18
CA ASN A 210 -4.09 3.06 -15.36
C ASN A 210 -3.87 1.78 -16.19
N PRO A 211 -2.62 1.39 -16.50
CA PRO A 211 -2.35 0.19 -17.29
C PRO A 211 -2.75 -1.12 -16.58
N ALA A 212 -3.00 -1.06 -15.27
CA ALA A 212 -3.41 -2.21 -14.46
C ALA A 212 -4.91 -2.41 -14.39
N LEU A 213 -5.72 -1.56 -15.02
CA LEU A 213 -7.16 -1.77 -15.12
C LEU A 213 -7.46 -3.15 -15.70
N TRP A 214 -8.34 -3.88 -15.01
CA TRP A 214 -8.74 -5.21 -15.47
C TRP A 214 -9.76 -5.11 -16.59
N LYS A 215 -10.90 -4.48 -16.30
CA LYS A 215 -12.03 -4.38 -17.23
C LYS A 215 -11.71 -3.50 -18.45
N GLY A 216 -11.94 -4.03 -19.64
CA GLY A 216 -11.68 -3.33 -20.89
C GLY A 216 -10.20 -3.24 -21.29
N ASN A 217 -9.28 -3.76 -20.48
CA ASN A 217 -7.85 -3.69 -20.73
C ASN A 217 -7.17 -5.07 -20.57
N LEU A 218 -6.71 -5.42 -19.35
CA LEU A 218 -5.96 -6.67 -19.12
C LEU A 218 -6.82 -7.92 -19.38
N GLU A 219 -8.13 -7.87 -19.13
CA GLU A 219 -9.03 -8.98 -19.39
C GLU A 219 -9.01 -9.50 -20.83
N LEU A 220 -8.63 -8.64 -21.80
CA LEU A 220 -8.52 -9.02 -23.21
C LEU A 220 -7.29 -9.90 -23.51
N SER A 221 -6.35 -10.00 -22.56
CA SER A 221 -5.12 -10.78 -22.71
C SER A 221 -5.13 -12.09 -21.95
N PHE A 222 -6.16 -12.36 -21.17
CA PHE A 222 -6.25 -13.55 -20.33
C PHE A 222 -7.59 -14.27 -20.50
N PRO A 223 -7.58 -15.61 -20.44
CA PRO A 223 -8.83 -16.36 -20.37
C PRO A 223 -9.62 -15.99 -19.11
N LYS A 224 -10.96 -16.05 -19.19
CA LYS A 224 -11.84 -15.74 -18.06
C LYS A 224 -11.52 -16.66 -16.86
N ALA A 225 -11.28 -16.06 -15.69
CA ALA A 225 -10.97 -16.77 -14.44
C ALA A 225 -11.91 -17.94 -14.12
N GLY A 226 -13.21 -17.74 -14.28
CA GLY A 226 -14.22 -18.79 -14.02
C GLY A 226 -14.21 -19.98 -15.01
N LYS A 227 -13.54 -19.85 -16.17
CA LYS A 227 -13.34 -20.96 -17.11
C LYS A 227 -12.11 -21.81 -16.78
N ILE A 228 -11.08 -21.17 -16.17
CA ILE A 228 -9.83 -21.82 -15.81
C ILE A 228 -9.95 -22.48 -14.43
N HIS A 229 -10.43 -21.72 -13.46
CA HIS A 229 -10.54 -22.15 -12.08
C HIS A 229 -12.02 -22.28 -11.68
N LYS A 230 -12.53 -23.51 -11.72
CA LYS A 230 -13.84 -23.79 -11.11
C LYS A 230 -13.72 -23.61 -9.61
N VAL A 231 -14.51 -22.73 -9.04
CA VAL A 231 -14.59 -22.54 -7.59
C VAL A 231 -14.97 -23.90 -6.98
N LYS A 232 -14.04 -24.54 -6.30
CA LYS A 232 -14.36 -25.72 -5.48
C LYS A 232 -14.98 -25.20 -4.19
N HIS A 233 -16.23 -25.57 -3.95
CA HIS A 233 -16.87 -25.34 -2.66
C HIS A 233 -16.05 -26.02 -1.56
N GLN A 234 -16.10 -25.48 -0.36
CA GLN A 234 -15.43 -26.10 0.77
C GLN A 234 -16.07 -27.47 1.03
N ARG A 235 -15.22 -28.48 1.28
CA ARG A 235 -15.67 -29.82 1.64
C ARG A 235 -16.51 -29.74 2.91
N ALA A 236 -17.64 -30.43 2.93
CA ALA A 236 -18.61 -30.43 4.02
C ALA A 236 -19.06 -31.86 4.30
N VAL A 237 -19.02 -32.27 5.54
CA VAL A 237 -19.57 -33.58 5.96
C VAL A 237 -21.07 -33.60 5.64
N ASP A 238 -21.56 -34.65 4.99
CA ASP A 238 -22.99 -34.81 4.78
C ASP A 238 -23.71 -34.76 6.13
N TRP A 239 -24.76 -33.97 6.21
CA TRP A 239 -25.49 -33.83 7.47
C TRP A 239 -26.10 -35.14 7.99
N ARG A 240 -26.36 -36.11 7.12
CA ARG A 240 -26.85 -37.44 7.48
C ARG A 240 -25.80 -38.23 8.25
N LEU A 241 -24.52 -37.95 8.03
CA LEU A 241 -23.40 -38.59 8.72
C LEU A 241 -23.02 -37.84 10.02
N MET A 242 -23.64 -36.72 10.32
CA MET A 242 -23.33 -35.94 11.53
C MET A 242 -23.46 -36.70 12.84
N PRO A 243 -24.50 -37.58 13.05
CA PRO A 243 -24.58 -38.41 14.26
C PRO A 243 -23.37 -39.33 14.42
N GLN A 244 -22.92 -39.96 13.33
CA GLN A 244 -21.73 -40.81 13.33
C GLN A 244 -20.46 -40.02 13.58
N PHE A 245 -20.32 -38.87 12.89
CA PHE A 245 -19.19 -37.98 13.08
C PHE A 245 -19.07 -37.50 14.54
N MET A 246 -20.16 -37.02 15.13
CA MET A 246 -20.18 -36.55 16.52
C MET A 246 -19.86 -37.66 17.53
N ASN A 247 -20.32 -38.87 17.29
CA ASN A 247 -19.99 -40.03 18.15
C ASN A 247 -18.48 -40.30 18.10
N GLN A 248 -17.89 -40.38 16.91
CA GLN A 248 -16.44 -40.60 16.77
C GLN A 248 -15.60 -39.41 17.32
N LEU A 249 -16.07 -38.18 17.12
CA LEU A 249 -15.40 -36.99 17.67
C LEU A 249 -15.38 -37.01 19.20
N GLN A 250 -16.47 -37.43 19.84
CA GLN A 250 -16.55 -37.55 21.31
C GLN A 250 -15.63 -38.66 21.84
N GLN A 251 -15.42 -39.75 21.09
CA GLN A 251 -14.47 -40.81 21.49
C GLN A 251 -13.01 -40.37 21.48
N LEU A 252 -12.67 -39.28 20.75
CA LEU A 252 -11.35 -38.66 20.79
C LEU A 252 -11.12 -37.77 22.02
N ASP A 253 -12.18 -37.36 22.72
CA ASP A 253 -12.06 -36.52 23.90
C ASP A 253 -11.75 -37.43 25.10
N ASP A 254 -10.46 -37.62 25.37
CA ASP A 254 -9.98 -38.41 26.48
C ASP A 254 -10.30 -37.74 27.82
N PRO A 255 -10.98 -38.36 28.77
CA PRO A 255 -11.25 -37.81 30.08
C PRO A 255 -9.97 -37.41 30.87
N ILE A 256 -8.82 -38.02 30.54
CA ILE A 256 -7.54 -37.84 31.24
C ILE A 256 -6.67 -36.81 30.50
N GLY A 257 -6.76 -36.73 29.18
CA GLY A 257 -5.98 -35.83 28.35
C GLY A 257 -6.86 -34.89 27.55
N SER A 258 -7.33 -33.80 28.16
CA SER A 258 -8.15 -32.78 27.49
C SER A 258 -7.73 -32.51 26.04
N ARG A 259 -8.64 -32.71 25.10
CA ARG A 259 -8.50 -32.41 23.68
C ARG A 259 -9.23 -31.09 23.34
N PRO A 260 -8.59 -29.92 23.60
CA PRO A 260 -9.23 -28.63 23.42
C PRO A 260 -9.67 -28.36 21.97
N ASP A 261 -9.01 -28.98 20.99
CA ASP A 261 -9.36 -28.92 19.58
C ASP A 261 -10.70 -29.66 19.31
N VAL A 262 -10.88 -30.84 19.90
CA VAL A 262 -12.13 -31.63 19.83
C VAL A 262 -13.29 -30.87 20.50
N GLN A 263 -13.06 -30.36 21.70
CA GLN A 263 -14.05 -29.56 22.45
C GLN A 263 -14.43 -28.28 21.70
N CYS A 264 -13.45 -27.58 21.12
CA CYS A 264 -13.68 -26.41 20.31
C CYS A 264 -14.50 -26.72 19.04
N LEU A 265 -14.20 -27.81 18.34
CA LEU A 265 -14.95 -28.23 17.16
C LEU A 265 -16.39 -28.62 17.53
N SER A 266 -16.57 -29.35 18.63
CA SER A 266 -17.91 -29.75 19.15
C SER A 266 -18.72 -28.47 19.50
N PHE A 267 -18.14 -27.53 20.18
CA PHE A 267 -18.77 -26.22 20.48
C PHE A 267 -19.12 -25.44 19.21
N MET A 268 -18.19 -25.39 18.26
CA MET A 268 -18.40 -24.74 16.96
C MET A 268 -19.59 -25.32 16.21
N ILE A 269 -19.72 -26.65 16.19
CA ILE A 269 -20.83 -27.36 15.54
C ILE A 269 -22.14 -27.07 16.29
N ALA A 270 -22.14 -27.13 17.61
CA ALA A 270 -23.33 -26.89 18.42
C ALA A 270 -23.87 -25.45 18.36
N THR A 271 -23.01 -24.49 17.99
CA THR A 271 -23.36 -23.06 17.91
C THR A 271 -23.37 -22.52 16.47
N ILE A 272 -23.02 -23.36 15.49
CA ILE A 272 -22.85 -22.96 14.08
C ILE A 272 -21.91 -21.73 13.91
N ALA A 273 -20.98 -21.55 14.83
CA ALA A 273 -20.04 -20.45 14.81
C ALA A 273 -19.02 -20.59 13.67
N ARG A 274 -18.38 -19.48 13.27
CA ARG A 274 -17.21 -19.57 12.39
C ARG A 274 -16.02 -20.15 13.14
N PRO A 275 -15.13 -20.91 12.48
CA PRO A 275 -13.97 -21.53 13.16
C PRO A 275 -13.15 -20.52 13.99
N SER A 276 -12.95 -19.31 13.47
CA SER A 276 -12.24 -18.24 14.20
C SER A 276 -13.01 -17.75 15.43
N GLU A 277 -14.33 -17.69 15.37
CA GLU A 277 -15.17 -17.24 16.49
C GLU A 277 -15.10 -18.26 17.63
N ALA A 278 -15.28 -19.55 17.33
CA ALA A 278 -15.21 -20.61 18.33
C ALA A 278 -13.82 -20.72 18.98
N ARG A 279 -12.73 -20.59 18.21
CA ARG A 279 -11.37 -20.61 18.76
C ARG A 279 -11.05 -19.41 19.64
N MET A 280 -11.70 -18.28 19.41
CA MET A 280 -11.44 -17.03 20.10
C MET A 280 -12.42 -16.77 21.26
N VAL A 281 -13.40 -17.64 21.50
CA VAL A 281 -14.40 -17.48 22.56
C VAL A 281 -13.74 -17.32 23.92
N ASN A 282 -14.23 -16.37 24.70
CA ASN A 282 -13.70 -16.04 26.01
C ASN A 282 -14.81 -16.19 27.07
N TRP A 283 -14.47 -16.59 28.30
CA TRP A 283 -15.40 -16.75 29.39
C TRP A 283 -16.19 -15.46 29.70
N GLN A 284 -15.59 -14.33 29.57
CA GLN A 284 -16.26 -13.01 29.78
C GLN A 284 -17.40 -12.74 28.80
N ASP A 285 -17.44 -13.45 27.67
CA ASP A 285 -18.44 -13.25 26.62
C ASP A 285 -19.56 -14.31 26.68
N VAL A 286 -19.51 -15.21 27.67
CA VAL A 286 -20.45 -16.31 27.85
C VAL A 286 -21.20 -16.13 29.18
N ASP A 287 -22.52 -16.06 29.07
CA ASP A 287 -23.45 -16.12 30.21
C ASP A 287 -24.09 -17.51 30.24
N LEU A 288 -23.72 -18.31 31.25
CA LEU A 288 -24.24 -19.67 31.42
C LEU A 288 -25.66 -19.69 32.01
N GLU A 289 -26.09 -18.63 32.74
CA GLU A 289 -27.41 -18.55 33.33
C GLU A 289 -28.46 -18.19 32.29
N SER A 290 -28.23 -17.11 31.56
CA SER A 290 -29.07 -16.71 30.42
C SER A 290 -28.88 -17.57 29.18
N ARG A 291 -27.87 -18.44 29.17
CA ARG A 291 -27.51 -19.35 28.07
C ARG A 291 -27.21 -18.62 26.78
N VAL A 292 -26.44 -17.54 26.86
CA VAL A 292 -26.08 -16.68 25.72
C VAL A 292 -24.57 -16.55 25.61
N TRP A 293 -24.07 -16.64 24.38
CA TRP A 293 -22.73 -16.23 24.02
C TRP A 293 -22.79 -14.98 23.16
N THR A 294 -22.12 -13.90 23.60
CA THR A 294 -22.04 -12.62 22.88
C THR A 294 -20.74 -12.53 22.10
N ILE A 295 -20.82 -12.46 20.76
CA ILE A 295 -19.70 -12.17 19.89
C ILE A 295 -19.63 -10.66 19.72
N ARG A 296 -18.61 -10.01 20.28
CA ARG A 296 -18.47 -8.56 20.27
C ARG A 296 -18.05 -8.05 18.89
N ALA A 297 -18.61 -6.92 18.49
CA ALA A 297 -18.30 -6.24 17.23
C ALA A 297 -16.80 -5.94 17.08
N ASP A 298 -16.12 -5.57 18.16
CA ASP A 298 -14.67 -5.24 18.17
C ASP A 298 -13.78 -6.44 17.84
N SER A 299 -14.23 -7.64 18.23
CA SER A 299 -13.45 -8.87 18.07
C SER A 299 -13.56 -9.46 16.66
N PHE A 300 -14.61 -9.11 15.94
CA PHE A 300 -14.91 -9.66 14.61
C PHE A 300 -15.36 -8.56 13.64
N LYS A 301 -15.41 -8.85 12.34
CA LYS A 301 -15.78 -7.90 11.27
C LYS A 301 -17.28 -7.59 11.22
N SER A 302 -17.97 -7.57 12.37
CA SER A 302 -19.37 -7.16 12.45
C SER A 302 -19.47 -5.70 12.89
N HIS A 303 -20.58 -5.05 12.56
CA HIS A 303 -20.86 -3.67 12.98
C HIS A 303 -21.63 -3.60 14.30
N TYR A 304 -22.08 -4.74 14.83
CA TYR A 304 -22.84 -4.89 16.06
C TYR A 304 -22.51 -6.20 16.76
N ASP A 305 -22.76 -6.26 18.07
CA ASP A 305 -22.63 -7.47 18.86
C ASP A 305 -23.64 -8.50 18.41
N TRP A 306 -23.23 -9.76 18.41
CA TRP A 306 -24.08 -10.88 17.99
C TRP A 306 -24.29 -11.83 19.13
N GLN A 307 -25.54 -12.07 19.50
CA GLN A 307 -25.92 -13.00 20.56
C GLN A 307 -26.28 -14.37 19.99
N ILE A 308 -25.65 -15.43 20.50
CA ILE A 308 -25.89 -16.81 20.12
C ILE A 308 -26.51 -17.55 21.29
N PRO A 309 -27.74 -18.05 21.16
CA PRO A 309 -28.34 -18.94 22.16
C PRO A 309 -27.52 -20.23 22.28
N LEU A 310 -27.21 -20.64 23.50
CA LEU A 310 -26.45 -21.84 23.77
C LEU A 310 -27.40 -23.06 23.96
N THR A 311 -27.19 -24.08 23.13
CA THR A 311 -27.88 -25.37 23.27
C THR A 311 -27.50 -26.07 24.56
N SER A 312 -28.30 -27.05 25.01
CA SER A 312 -27.97 -27.84 26.20
C SER A 312 -26.64 -28.56 26.06
N GLN A 313 -26.31 -29.03 24.85
CA GLN A 313 -25.03 -29.67 24.53
C GLN A 313 -23.86 -28.69 24.70
N ALA A 314 -23.97 -27.45 24.16
CA ALA A 314 -22.95 -26.43 24.30
C ALA A 314 -22.74 -26.07 25.79
N ILE A 315 -23.81 -25.94 26.57
CA ILE A 315 -23.73 -25.68 28.02
C ILE A 315 -23.02 -26.82 28.76
N SER A 316 -23.39 -28.08 28.47
CA SER A 316 -22.77 -29.24 29.09
C SER A 316 -21.26 -29.30 28.81
N LEU A 317 -20.87 -29.03 27.56
CA LEU A 317 -19.48 -28.96 27.16
C LEU A 317 -18.73 -27.86 27.90
N LEU A 318 -19.30 -26.64 27.97
CA LEU A 318 -18.69 -25.52 28.68
C LEU A 318 -18.56 -25.80 30.16
N LYS A 319 -19.55 -26.44 30.80
CA LYS A 319 -19.49 -26.83 32.22
C LYS A 319 -18.38 -27.84 32.52
N ALA A 320 -18.02 -28.69 31.58
CA ALA A 320 -16.93 -29.66 31.73
C ALA A 320 -15.52 -29.02 31.65
N ILE A 321 -15.36 -27.83 31.12
CA ILE A 321 -14.07 -27.13 31.07
C ILE A 321 -13.63 -26.74 32.51
N PRO A 322 -12.40 -27.09 32.92
CA PRO A 322 -12.00 -26.95 34.34
C PRO A 322 -11.68 -25.51 34.77
N HIS A 323 -11.43 -24.59 33.85
CA HIS A 323 -11.13 -23.18 34.16
C HIS A 323 -12.30 -22.26 33.78
N ARG A 324 -12.33 -21.05 34.37
CA ARG A 324 -13.43 -20.06 34.19
C ARG A 324 -12.91 -18.67 33.85
N SER A 325 -11.70 -18.55 33.33
CA SER A 325 -11.12 -17.25 32.94
C SER A 325 -10.33 -17.34 31.66
N GLY A 326 -10.28 -16.24 30.92
CA GLY A 326 -9.60 -16.15 29.66
C GLY A 326 -10.28 -16.93 28.53
N ARG A 327 -9.52 -17.37 27.53
CA ARG A 327 -10.04 -18.19 26.42
C ARG A 327 -10.54 -19.54 26.90
N ILE A 328 -11.68 -19.95 26.40
CA ILE A 328 -12.31 -21.21 26.80
C ILE A 328 -11.52 -22.40 26.23
N PHE A 329 -11.24 -22.38 24.92
CA PHE A 329 -10.47 -23.43 24.26
C PHE A 329 -9.04 -22.94 24.04
N ARG A 330 -8.10 -23.58 24.69
CA ARG A 330 -6.67 -23.25 24.64
C ARG A 330 -5.82 -24.51 24.70
N THR A 331 -4.67 -24.51 24.05
CA THR A 331 -3.69 -25.58 24.16
C THR A 331 -3.21 -25.73 25.61
N LEU A 332 -2.60 -26.86 25.95
CA LEU A 332 -2.04 -27.13 27.29
C LEU A 332 -1.09 -26.01 27.77
N ASN A 333 -0.42 -25.33 26.83
CA ASN A 333 0.46 -24.19 27.12
C ASN A 333 -0.28 -22.84 27.18
N GLY A 334 -1.61 -22.83 27.25
CA GLY A 334 -2.46 -21.63 27.30
C GLY A 334 -2.55 -20.83 26.01
N ARG A 335 -2.00 -21.34 24.88
CA ARG A 335 -2.02 -20.66 23.59
C ARG A 335 -3.30 -20.95 22.82
N GLU A 336 -3.54 -20.13 21.82
CA GLU A 336 -4.63 -20.31 20.84
C GLU A 336 -4.48 -21.62 20.05
N ILE A 337 -5.61 -22.27 19.78
CA ILE A 337 -5.65 -23.44 18.88
C ILE A 337 -5.38 -22.95 17.45
N PRO A 338 -4.40 -23.54 16.73
CA PRO A 338 -4.12 -23.16 15.34
C PRO A 338 -5.31 -23.36 14.39
N ASP A 339 -5.42 -22.54 13.35
CA ASP A 339 -6.53 -22.58 12.36
C ASP A 339 -6.73 -23.96 11.72
N ASN A 340 -5.64 -24.69 11.48
CA ASN A 340 -5.66 -25.96 10.78
C ASN A 340 -6.10 -27.14 11.66
N TYR A 341 -6.00 -27.03 12.99
CA TYR A 341 -6.34 -28.17 13.90
C TYR A 341 -7.78 -28.56 13.78
N LEU A 342 -8.71 -27.61 13.83
CA LEU A 342 -10.14 -27.90 13.66
C LEU A 342 -10.45 -28.47 12.27
N SER A 343 -9.76 -27.97 11.24
CA SER A 343 -10.02 -28.38 9.85
C SER A 343 -9.43 -29.74 9.49
N SER A 344 -8.47 -30.28 10.26
CA SER A 344 -7.89 -31.60 10.04
C SER A 344 -8.66 -32.73 10.75
N LEU A 345 -9.52 -32.41 11.73
CA LEU A 345 -10.26 -33.43 12.49
C LEU A 345 -11.22 -34.27 11.64
N PRO A 346 -12.01 -33.70 10.70
CA PRO A 346 -12.86 -34.51 9.84
C PRO A 346 -12.08 -35.53 9.02
N ASP A 347 -10.99 -35.12 8.37
CA ASP A 347 -10.13 -36.02 7.60
C ASP A 347 -9.50 -37.12 8.49
N ALA A 348 -9.07 -36.78 9.71
CA ALA A 348 -8.52 -37.74 10.68
C ALA A 348 -9.52 -38.80 11.14
N LEU A 349 -10.82 -38.49 11.09
CA LEU A 349 -11.90 -39.37 11.39
C LEU A 349 -12.49 -40.06 10.14
N GLY A 350 -11.89 -39.86 8.95
CA GLY A 350 -12.31 -40.49 7.71
C GLY A 350 -13.53 -39.84 7.03
N PHE A 351 -13.86 -38.58 7.39
CA PHE A 351 -14.96 -37.84 6.76
C PHE A 351 -14.43 -36.79 5.82
N ASP A 352 -15.05 -36.62 4.66
CA ASP A 352 -14.73 -35.59 3.70
C ASP A 352 -15.32 -34.24 4.14
N GLY A 353 -14.53 -33.46 4.86
CA GLY A 353 -14.97 -32.18 5.41
C GLY A 353 -13.84 -31.30 5.96
N VAL A 354 -14.16 -30.04 6.19
CA VAL A 354 -13.31 -29.08 6.90
C VAL A 354 -14.16 -28.31 7.92
N ALA A 355 -13.53 -27.71 8.92
CA ALA A 355 -14.26 -27.02 10.00
C ALA A 355 -15.32 -26.02 9.47
N HIS A 356 -14.98 -25.21 8.46
CA HIS A 356 -15.95 -24.27 7.87
C HIS A 356 -17.11 -24.98 7.15
N GLY A 357 -16.90 -26.19 6.65
CA GLY A 357 -17.90 -27.00 5.95
C GLY A 357 -19.12 -27.39 6.79
N PHE A 358 -18.99 -27.48 8.13
CA PHE A 358 -20.14 -27.78 9.01
C PHE A 358 -21.24 -26.73 8.92
N ARG A 359 -20.93 -25.50 8.57
CA ARG A 359 -21.93 -24.45 8.30
C ARG A 359 -22.71 -24.76 7.02
N THR A 360 -22.04 -25.32 6.01
CA THR A 360 -22.70 -25.84 4.80
C THR A 360 -23.58 -27.06 5.12
N SER A 361 -23.08 -28.00 5.92
CA SER A 361 -23.88 -29.14 6.40
C SER A 361 -25.17 -28.69 7.09
N PHE A 362 -25.08 -27.71 8.00
CA PHE A 362 -26.24 -27.11 8.66
C PHE A 362 -27.21 -26.46 7.67
N ARG A 363 -26.70 -25.65 6.75
CA ARG A 363 -27.54 -24.97 5.76
C ARG A 363 -28.27 -25.96 4.87
N THR A 364 -27.55 -26.96 4.34
CA THR A 364 -28.14 -28.04 3.52
C THR A 364 -29.21 -28.81 4.30
N TRP A 365 -28.91 -29.19 5.55
CA TRP A 365 -29.90 -29.81 6.44
C TRP A 365 -31.16 -28.95 6.59
N GLY A 366 -31.00 -27.69 6.94
CA GLY A 366 -32.13 -26.78 7.16
C GLY A 366 -32.98 -26.58 5.91
N GLN A 367 -32.38 -26.49 4.74
CA GLN A 367 -33.09 -26.39 3.45
C GLN A 367 -33.84 -27.67 3.11
N GLU A 368 -33.24 -28.86 3.31
CA GLU A 368 -33.90 -30.16 3.02
C GLU A 368 -35.07 -30.45 3.98
N GLN A 369 -35.01 -29.91 5.23
CA GLN A 369 -36.12 -30.09 6.17
C GLN A 369 -37.39 -29.32 5.78
N GLN A 370 -37.29 -28.27 4.99
CA GLN A 370 -38.41 -27.41 4.54
C GLN A 370 -39.30 -26.85 5.68
N ARG A 371 -38.78 -26.82 6.91
CA ARG A 371 -39.49 -26.38 8.13
C ARG A 371 -39.04 -25.00 8.58
N PHE A 372 -37.90 -24.54 8.08
CA PHE A 372 -37.26 -23.30 8.50
C PHE A 372 -37.28 -22.31 7.36
N SER A 373 -37.52 -21.03 7.67
CA SER A 373 -37.40 -19.96 6.68
C SER A 373 -35.92 -19.79 6.28
N GLU A 374 -35.67 -19.34 5.06
CA GLU A 374 -34.32 -19.01 4.59
C GLU A 374 -33.69 -17.93 5.49
N GLU A 375 -34.49 -16.94 5.93
CA GLU A 375 -34.06 -15.90 6.85
C GLU A 375 -33.54 -16.46 8.18
N ALA A 376 -34.25 -17.40 8.79
CA ALA A 376 -33.82 -18.02 10.03
C ALA A 376 -32.50 -18.79 9.87
N LEU A 377 -32.32 -19.49 8.76
CA LEU A 377 -31.06 -20.18 8.47
C LEU A 377 -29.89 -19.21 8.25
N GLU A 378 -30.11 -18.10 7.54
CA GLU A 378 -29.10 -17.05 7.33
C GLU A 378 -28.75 -16.32 8.64
N LEU A 379 -29.73 -16.08 9.52
CA LEU A 379 -29.49 -15.52 10.85
C LEU A 379 -28.64 -16.45 11.71
N CYS A 380 -28.93 -17.75 11.75
CA CYS A 380 -28.09 -18.73 12.46
C CYS A 380 -26.66 -18.74 11.93
N LEU A 381 -26.48 -18.51 10.62
CA LEU A 381 -25.18 -18.42 9.98
C LEU A 381 -24.53 -17.03 10.16
N LYS A 382 -25.22 -16.08 10.76
CA LYS A 382 -24.75 -14.68 10.91
C LYS A 382 -24.35 -14.07 9.56
N HIS A 383 -25.15 -14.33 8.54
CA HIS A 383 -25.05 -13.66 7.26
C HIS A 383 -25.90 -12.41 7.34
N VAL A 384 -25.24 -11.26 7.19
CA VAL A 384 -25.92 -9.96 7.09
C VAL A 384 -26.50 -9.87 5.69
N ASP A 385 -27.79 -9.54 5.60
CA ASP A 385 -28.39 -9.22 4.31
C ASP A 385 -27.67 -7.99 3.73
N THR A 386 -27.09 -8.14 2.54
CA THR A 386 -26.39 -7.06 1.84
C THR A 386 -27.35 -6.08 1.17
N ASP A 387 -28.64 -6.38 1.16
CA ASP A 387 -29.67 -5.44 0.73
C ASP A 387 -29.87 -4.38 1.81
N ALA A 388 -29.40 -3.17 1.54
CA ALA A 388 -29.47 -2.03 2.46
C ALA A 388 -30.90 -1.73 2.92
N THR A 389 -31.90 -2.04 2.08
CA THR A 389 -33.32 -1.85 2.37
C THR A 389 -33.81 -2.88 3.41
N ARG A 390 -33.48 -4.15 3.22
CA ARG A 390 -33.83 -5.21 4.20
C ARG A 390 -33.06 -5.06 5.50
N ALA A 391 -31.77 -4.72 5.46
CA ALA A 391 -30.95 -4.45 6.64
C ALA A 391 -31.51 -3.30 7.52
N ALA A 392 -32.12 -2.30 6.91
CA ALA A 392 -32.75 -1.18 7.62
C ALA A 392 -34.01 -1.61 8.43
N TYR A 393 -34.70 -2.67 8.01
CA TYR A 393 -35.89 -3.20 8.68
C TYR A 393 -35.58 -4.35 9.64
N ALA A 394 -34.44 -5.03 9.52
CA ALA A 394 -34.02 -6.13 10.39
C ALA A 394 -33.49 -5.60 11.74
N ARG A 395 -34.39 -5.09 12.60
CA ARG A 395 -34.02 -4.52 13.92
C ARG A 395 -34.14 -5.53 15.08
N SER A 396 -34.70 -6.70 14.86
CA SER A 396 -34.80 -7.74 15.89
C SER A 396 -33.60 -8.69 15.78
N GLN A 397 -32.87 -8.81 16.87
CA GLN A 397 -32.03 -9.98 17.14
C GLN A 397 -32.98 -11.07 17.67
N LEU A 398 -33.00 -12.22 17.05
CA LEU A 398 -33.77 -13.37 17.55
C LEU A 398 -33.25 -13.85 18.89
#